data_e2b6202b271377235db832859e66b78c
#
_entry.id   e2b6202b271377235db832859e66b78c
#
_cell.length_a   1.000
_cell.length_b   1.000
_cell.length_c   1.000
_cell.angle_alpha   90.00
_cell.angle_beta   90.00
_cell.angle_gamma   90.00
#
_symmetry.space_group_name_H-M   'P 1'
#
loop_
_entity.id
_entity.type
_entity.pdbx_description
1 polymer ?
#
loop_
_entity_poly.entity_id
_entity_poly.type
_entity_poly.pdbx_seq_one_letter_code
_entity_poly.pdbx_strand_id
1 'polypeptide(L)'
;MEGLLCGSFVYLVFSILLSLRLNTGDFYLVLPALAEDYKSELFATMIQIFVFCWFGGFCGIAYFFSECVEWSFQKQVIGYIFSLTTGMVPLAFVGHWFEHLAIGLFSYLLILLAITFILFVISWFKLKSDVNKIKKEIGIRKNKMRNVQVSSKWIIRWLWVNYGIFV
;
A
#
# COMPACT_ATOMS: atom_id res chain seq x y z
N MET A 1 -7.61 11.20 8.11
CA MET A 1 -7.76 10.78 9.52
C MET A 1 -7.26 9.37 9.77
N GLU A 2 -7.46 8.43 8.87
CA GLU A 2 -7.08 7.01 9.03
C GLU A 2 -5.57 6.80 9.25
N GLY A 3 -4.70 7.56 8.60
CA GLY A 3 -3.25 7.44 8.75
C GLY A 3 -2.74 7.78 10.16
N LEU A 4 -3.32 8.79 10.81
CA LEU A 4 -2.97 9.17 12.19
C LEU A 4 -3.38 8.09 13.19
N LEU A 5 -4.58 7.51 13.02
CA LEU A 5 -5.05 6.40 13.85
C LEU A 5 -4.16 5.17 13.67
N CYS A 6 -3.75 4.88 12.43
CA CYS A 6 -2.81 3.80 12.14
C CYS A 6 -1.46 4.03 12.84
N GLY A 7 -0.91 5.25 12.79
CA GLY A 7 0.32 5.62 13.49
C GLY A 7 0.24 5.42 15.00
N SER A 8 -0.87 5.83 15.62
CA SER A 8 -1.09 5.62 17.06
C SER A 8 -1.20 4.15 17.43
N PHE A 9 -1.86 3.34 16.60
CA PHE A 9 -1.95 1.90 16.82
C PHE A 9 -0.58 1.22 16.69
N VAL A 10 0.21 1.59 15.68
CA VAL A 10 1.58 1.08 15.51
C VAL A 10 2.45 1.44 16.71
N TYR A 11 2.30 2.66 17.26
CA TYR A 11 2.99 3.07 18.48
C TYR A 11 2.65 2.16 19.67
N LEU A 12 1.38 1.85 19.90
CA LEU A 12 0.97 0.95 20.99
C LEU A 12 1.54 -0.45 20.82
N VAL A 13 1.48 -1.01 19.62
CA VAL A 13 2.07 -2.32 19.31
C VAL A 13 3.58 -2.30 19.55
N PHE A 14 4.26 -1.24 19.12
CA PHE A 14 5.70 -1.06 19.35
C PHE A 14 6.03 -1.03 20.84
N SER A 15 5.30 -0.27 21.67
CA SER A 15 5.50 -0.18 23.11
C SER A 15 5.32 -1.54 23.81
N ILE A 16 4.33 -2.32 23.40
CA ILE A 16 4.11 -3.68 23.91
C ILE A 16 5.31 -4.58 23.55
N LEU A 17 5.73 -4.57 22.28
CA LEU A 17 6.86 -5.40 21.81
C LEU A 17 8.17 -4.99 22.50
N LEU A 18 8.39 -3.70 22.74
CA LEU A 18 9.54 -3.18 23.47
C LEU A 18 9.56 -3.70 24.90
N SER A 19 8.43 -3.62 25.62
CA SER A 19 8.29 -4.10 26.98
C SER A 19 8.52 -5.61 27.09
N LEU A 20 8.01 -6.38 26.12
CA LEU A 20 8.26 -7.82 26.04
C LEU A 20 9.73 -8.17 25.78
N ARG A 21 10.42 -7.37 24.95
CA ARG A 21 11.83 -7.60 24.62
C ARG A 21 12.75 -7.30 25.79
N LEU A 22 12.46 -6.26 26.56
CA LEU A 22 13.27 -5.88 27.73
C LEU A 22 13.09 -6.85 28.90
N ASN A 23 11.98 -7.58 28.96
CA ASN A 23 11.69 -8.66 29.92
C ASN A 23 11.96 -8.28 31.40
N THR A 24 11.79 -7.00 31.74
CA THR A 24 12.00 -6.49 33.12
C THR A 24 10.74 -6.61 33.98
N GLY A 25 9.59 -6.96 33.38
CA GLY A 25 8.27 -6.97 34.04
C GLY A 25 7.58 -5.61 34.06
N ASP A 26 8.27 -4.54 33.66
CA ASP A 26 7.73 -3.18 33.58
C ASP A 26 7.20 -2.86 32.19
N PHE A 27 6.21 -1.97 32.11
CA PHE A 27 5.67 -1.51 30.85
C PHE A 27 6.40 -0.23 30.40
N TYR A 28 7.17 -0.34 29.32
CA TYR A 28 7.91 0.77 28.74
C TYR A 28 7.09 1.46 27.63
N LEU A 29 6.67 2.69 27.90
CA LEU A 29 5.99 3.57 26.93
C LEU A 29 6.98 4.20 25.94
N VAL A 30 8.25 4.36 26.36
CA VAL A 30 9.27 5.08 25.61
C VAL A 30 10.54 4.25 25.51
N LEU A 31 11.30 4.49 24.46
CA LEU A 31 12.63 3.89 24.31
C LEU A 31 13.54 4.37 25.44
N PRO A 32 14.22 3.49 26.22
CA PRO A 32 15.08 3.90 27.33
C PRO A 32 16.14 4.93 26.93
N ALA A 33 16.77 4.74 25.75
CA ALA A 33 17.77 5.68 25.22
C ALA A 33 17.17 7.09 25.02
N LEU A 34 15.93 7.18 24.57
CA LEU A 34 15.24 8.46 24.37
C LEU A 34 14.91 9.14 25.72
N ALA A 35 14.55 8.33 26.73
CA ALA A 35 14.26 8.84 28.06
C ALA A 35 15.53 9.43 28.73
N GLU A 36 16.68 8.81 28.49
CA GLU A 36 17.98 9.30 28.98
C GLU A 36 18.35 10.64 28.32
N ASP A 37 18.16 10.79 27.02
CA ASP A 37 18.50 12.03 26.30
C ASP A 37 17.70 13.23 26.78
N TYR A 38 16.40 13.05 26.96
CA TYR A 38 15.50 14.16 27.34
C TYR A 38 15.33 14.36 28.85
N LYS A 39 15.93 13.50 29.69
CA LYS A 39 15.86 13.57 31.18
C LYS A 39 14.42 13.64 31.73
N SER A 40 13.43 13.36 30.89
CA SER A 40 12.00 13.39 31.22
C SER A 40 11.27 12.37 30.39
N GLU A 41 10.79 11.31 31.03
CA GLU A 41 10.01 10.24 30.35
C GLU A 41 8.76 10.76 29.66
N LEU A 42 8.08 11.74 30.26
CA LEU A 42 6.86 12.32 29.73
C LEU A 42 7.13 13.07 28.41
N PHE A 43 8.22 13.86 28.38
CA PHE A 43 8.61 14.61 27.18
C PHE A 43 9.08 13.67 26.07
N ALA A 44 9.87 12.67 26.41
CA ALA A 44 10.31 11.63 25.47
C ALA A 44 9.12 10.84 24.88
N THR A 45 8.11 10.51 25.71
CA THR A 45 6.87 9.85 25.25
C THR A 45 6.09 10.73 24.27
N MET A 46 5.94 12.03 24.55
CA MET A 46 5.26 12.95 23.64
C MET A 46 5.94 13.04 22.28
N ILE A 47 7.28 13.15 22.26
CA ILE A 47 8.05 13.17 21.01
C ILE A 47 7.85 11.86 20.25
N GLN A 48 7.92 10.74 20.94
CA GLN A 48 7.75 9.42 20.31
C GLN A 48 6.37 9.27 19.70
N ILE A 49 5.29 9.63 20.41
CA ILE A 49 3.93 9.62 19.88
C ILE A 49 3.82 10.52 18.64
N PHE A 50 4.36 11.74 18.72
CA PHE A 50 4.31 12.69 17.60
C PHE A 50 4.99 12.12 16.34
N VAL A 51 6.13 11.49 16.49
CA VAL A 51 6.90 10.90 15.38
C VAL A 51 6.16 9.70 14.78
N PHE A 52 5.50 8.87 15.59
CA PHE A 52 4.67 7.77 15.07
C PHE A 52 3.42 8.27 14.36
N CYS A 53 2.78 9.32 14.87
CA CYS A 53 1.65 9.98 14.18
C CYS A 53 2.10 10.61 12.86
N TRP A 54 3.26 11.25 12.83
CA TRP A 54 3.88 11.79 11.63
C TRP A 54 4.08 10.69 10.58
N PHE A 55 4.71 9.58 10.96
CA PHE A 55 4.91 8.42 10.09
C PHE A 55 3.58 7.86 9.58
N GLY A 56 2.58 7.71 10.46
CA GLY A 56 1.25 7.27 10.06
C GLY A 56 0.57 8.21 9.04
N GLY A 57 0.77 9.53 9.18
CA GLY A 57 0.32 10.52 8.20
C GLY A 57 0.94 10.29 6.82
N PHE A 58 2.25 10.07 6.76
CA PHE A 58 2.95 9.76 5.50
C PHE A 58 2.56 8.41 4.90
N CYS A 59 2.23 7.41 5.73
CA CYS A 59 1.64 6.16 5.25
C CYS A 59 0.28 6.40 4.57
N GLY A 60 -0.54 7.29 5.12
CA GLY A 60 -1.81 7.70 4.50
C GLY A 60 -1.60 8.40 3.15
N ILE A 61 -0.60 9.29 3.04
CA ILE A 61 -0.22 9.94 1.78
C ILE A 61 0.31 8.92 0.76
N ALA A 62 1.14 7.98 1.21
CA ALA A 62 1.64 6.90 0.36
C ALA A 62 0.51 6.04 -0.21
N TYR A 63 -0.49 5.72 0.61
CA TYR A 63 -1.69 5.00 0.17
C TYR A 63 -2.46 5.81 -0.89
N PHE A 64 -2.64 7.11 -0.69
CA PHE A 64 -3.28 7.98 -1.68
C PHE A 64 -2.57 7.94 -3.03
N PHE A 65 -1.22 7.97 -3.07
CA PHE A 65 -0.47 7.83 -4.31
C PHE A 65 -0.70 6.50 -5.02
N SER A 66 -0.93 5.42 -4.26
CA SER A 66 -1.20 4.11 -4.85
C SER A 66 -2.59 4.00 -5.49
N GLU A 67 -3.55 4.84 -5.09
CA GLU A 67 -4.93 4.85 -5.61
C GLU A 67 -5.15 5.85 -6.77
N CYS A 68 -4.18 6.73 -7.07
CA CYS A 68 -4.28 7.68 -8.15
C CYS A 68 -4.28 6.99 -9.52
N VAL A 69 -5.47 6.69 -10.04
CA VAL A 69 -5.68 5.97 -11.33
C VAL A 69 -5.14 6.75 -12.54
N GLU A 70 -5.07 8.09 -12.44
CA GLU A 70 -4.56 8.96 -13.52
C GLU A 70 -3.04 8.90 -13.68
N TRP A 71 -2.33 8.40 -12.68
CA TRP A 71 -0.88 8.32 -12.68
C TRP A 71 -0.40 7.02 -13.31
N SER A 72 0.67 7.11 -14.11
CA SER A 72 1.35 5.91 -14.57
C SER A 72 1.89 5.13 -13.36
N PHE A 73 1.89 3.83 -13.45
CA PHE A 73 2.37 2.92 -12.40
C PHE A 73 3.74 3.34 -11.82
N GLN A 74 4.66 3.79 -12.68
CA GLN A 74 5.98 4.26 -12.25
C GLN A 74 5.88 5.49 -11.33
N LYS A 75 5.01 6.46 -11.64
CA LYS A 75 4.80 7.65 -10.81
C LYS A 75 4.18 7.30 -9.46
N GLN A 76 3.24 6.35 -9.43
CA GLN A 76 2.64 5.87 -8.18
C GLN A 76 3.70 5.24 -7.27
N VAL A 77 4.56 4.36 -7.81
CA VAL A 77 5.64 3.71 -7.06
C VAL A 77 6.65 4.72 -6.52
N ILE A 78 7.08 5.68 -7.34
CA ILE A 78 8.02 6.73 -6.91
C ILE A 78 7.41 7.59 -5.80
N GLY A 79 6.16 8.03 -5.95
CA GLY A 79 5.46 8.80 -4.94
C GLY A 79 5.30 8.05 -3.62
N TYR A 80 4.97 6.75 -3.70
CA TYR A 80 4.86 5.85 -2.56
C TYR A 80 6.19 5.74 -1.80
N ILE A 81 7.29 5.42 -2.49
CA ILE A 81 8.63 5.29 -1.90
C ILE A 81 9.06 6.61 -1.28
N PHE A 82 8.89 7.72 -2.00
CA PHE A 82 9.27 9.05 -1.50
C PHE A 82 8.52 9.42 -0.23
N SER A 83 7.21 9.18 -0.19
CA SER A 83 6.38 9.45 0.98
C SER A 83 6.82 8.62 2.18
N LEU A 84 6.99 7.30 2.02
CA LEU A 84 7.44 6.44 3.11
C LEU A 84 8.83 6.82 3.62
N THR A 85 9.77 7.12 2.72
CA THR A 85 11.13 7.52 3.10
C THR A 85 11.11 8.82 3.91
N THR A 86 10.34 9.82 3.48
CA THR A 86 10.21 11.08 4.20
C THR A 86 9.57 10.90 5.58
N GLY A 87 8.55 10.03 5.68
CA GLY A 87 7.90 9.73 6.95
C GLY A 87 8.80 9.01 7.96
N MET A 88 9.71 8.16 7.46
CA MET A 88 10.57 7.31 8.29
C MET A 88 11.80 8.05 8.85
N VAL A 89 12.26 9.13 8.20
CA VAL A 89 13.45 9.87 8.63
C VAL A 89 13.36 10.33 10.11
N PRO A 90 12.30 11.01 10.58
CA PRO A 90 12.20 11.41 11.99
C PRO A 90 12.17 10.20 12.94
N LEU A 91 11.51 9.10 12.53
CA LEU A 91 11.42 7.89 13.33
C LEU A 91 12.81 7.26 13.54
N ALA A 92 13.63 7.26 12.52
CA ALA A 92 14.99 6.72 12.56
C ALA A 92 15.92 7.58 13.44
N PHE A 93 15.75 8.91 13.45
CA PHE A 93 16.48 9.81 14.35
C PHE A 93 16.09 9.57 15.81
N VAL A 94 14.79 9.54 16.11
CA VAL A 94 14.28 9.33 17.47
C VAL A 94 14.58 7.92 17.97
N GLY A 95 14.61 6.93 17.08
CA GLY A 95 14.93 5.54 17.41
C GLY A 95 16.41 5.26 17.63
N HIS A 96 17.30 6.25 17.51
CA HIS A 96 18.77 6.06 17.55
C HIS A 96 19.30 4.96 16.63
N TRP A 97 18.61 4.76 15.48
CA TRP A 97 19.02 3.73 14.53
C TRP A 97 20.33 4.06 13.80
N PHE A 98 20.82 5.26 13.98
CA PHE A 98 22.02 5.81 13.31
C PHE A 98 23.23 5.93 14.21
N GLU A 99 23.50 4.97 15.10
CA GLU A 99 24.79 4.92 15.81
C GLU A 99 25.98 4.94 14.82
N HIS A 100 25.80 4.31 13.64
CA HIS A 100 26.67 4.47 12.48
C HIS A 100 25.82 4.90 11.27
N LEU A 101 25.74 6.21 11.07
CA LEU A 101 24.85 6.86 10.10
C LEU A 101 24.86 6.20 8.70
N ALA A 102 26.03 5.82 8.20
CA ALA A 102 26.18 5.20 6.90
C ALA A 102 25.61 3.77 6.85
N ILE A 103 25.89 2.95 7.86
CA ILE A 103 25.46 1.54 7.91
C ILE A 103 23.95 1.46 8.18
N GLY A 104 23.45 2.31 9.10
CA GLY A 104 22.02 2.37 9.41
C GLY A 104 21.18 2.82 8.21
N LEU A 105 21.62 3.86 7.51
CA LEU A 105 20.95 4.38 6.32
C LEU A 105 20.96 3.34 5.19
N PHE A 106 22.08 2.64 4.99
CA PHE A 106 22.17 1.61 3.96
C PHE A 106 21.26 0.41 4.27
N SER A 107 21.27 -0.08 5.51
CA SER A 107 20.36 -1.16 5.94
C SER A 107 18.89 -0.77 5.77
N TYR A 108 18.54 0.46 6.13
CA TYR A 108 17.20 0.99 5.96
C TYR A 108 16.77 1.02 4.49
N LEU A 109 17.62 1.57 3.60
CA LEU A 109 17.35 1.61 2.17
C LEU A 109 17.15 0.19 1.60
N LEU A 110 17.95 -0.77 2.05
CA LEU A 110 17.87 -2.15 1.59
C LEU A 110 16.55 -2.81 2.01
N ILE A 111 16.11 -2.60 3.26
CA ILE A 111 14.82 -3.09 3.76
C ILE A 111 13.66 -2.44 3.00
N LEU A 112 13.72 -1.13 2.77
CA LEU A 112 12.69 -0.39 2.04
C LEU A 112 12.61 -0.86 0.59
N LEU A 113 13.74 -1.12 -0.06
CA LEU A 113 13.82 -1.67 -1.41
C LEU A 113 13.23 -3.08 -1.47
N ALA A 114 13.52 -3.94 -0.48
CA ALA A 114 12.96 -5.28 -0.39
C ALA A 114 11.43 -5.26 -0.21
N ILE A 115 10.91 -4.41 0.67
CA ILE A 115 9.47 -4.25 0.88
C ILE A 115 8.79 -3.75 -0.41
N THR A 116 9.38 -2.74 -1.05
CA THR A 116 8.87 -2.19 -2.31
C THR A 116 8.86 -3.24 -3.41
N PHE A 117 9.90 -4.07 -3.51
CA PHE A 117 9.98 -5.16 -4.47
C PHE A 117 8.87 -6.20 -4.24
N ILE A 118 8.62 -6.59 -2.98
CA ILE A 118 7.53 -7.51 -2.63
C ILE A 118 6.17 -6.93 -3.03
N LEU A 119 5.92 -5.66 -2.70
CA LEU A 119 4.68 -4.98 -3.07
C LEU A 119 4.52 -4.86 -4.60
N PHE A 120 5.61 -4.61 -5.32
CA PHE A 120 5.63 -4.60 -6.78
C PHE A 120 5.21 -5.96 -7.35
N VAL A 121 5.78 -7.05 -6.85
CA VAL A 121 5.45 -8.41 -7.29
C VAL A 121 3.99 -8.74 -7.03
N ILE A 122 3.46 -8.40 -5.84
CA ILE A 122 2.04 -8.61 -5.49
C ILE A 122 1.13 -7.81 -6.44
N SER A 123 1.46 -6.54 -6.68
CA SER A 123 0.69 -5.66 -7.58
C SER A 123 0.73 -6.17 -9.03
N TRP A 124 1.87 -6.68 -9.49
CA TRP A 124 2.01 -7.30 -10.81
C TRP A 124 1.09 -8.52 -10.97
N PHE A 125 1.01 -9.40 -9.98
CA PHE A 125 0.13 -10.56 -10.01
C PHE A 125 -1.35 -10.15 -10.01
N LYS A 126 -1.73 -9.14 -9.22
CA LYS A 126 -3.08 -8.56 -9.22
C LYS A 126 -3.45 -8.02 -10.60
N LEU A 127 -2.60 -7.18 -11.18
CA LEU A 127 -2.81 -6.57 -12.49
C LEU A 127 -2.99 -7.65 -13.58
N LYS A 128 -2.13 -8.67 -13.57
CA LYS A 128 -2.22 -9.80 -14.52
C LYS A 128 -3.54 -10.57 -14.36
N SER A 129 -4.00 -10.77 -13.14
CA SER A 129 -5.29 -11.41 -12.85
C SER A 129 -6.46 -10.60 -13.39
N ASP A 130 -6.46 -9.28 -13.17
CA ASP A 130 -7.54 -8.39 -13.59
C ASP A 130 -7.59 -8.23 -15.11
N VAL A 131 -6.43 -8.12 -15.77
CA VAL A 131 -6.34 -8.14 -17.24
C VAL A 131 -6.92 -9.44 -17.81
N ASN A 132 -6.64 -10.58 -17.19
CA ASN A 132 -7.18 -11.87 -17.64
C ASN A 132 -8.71 -11.96 -17.45
N LYS A 133 -9.26 -11.42 -16.36
CA LYS A 133 -10.72 -11.32 -16.15
C LYS A 133 -11.38 -10.47 -17.23
N ILE A 134 -10.83 -9.29 -17.51
CA ILE A 134 -11.35 -8.38 -18.54
C ILE A 134 -11.31 -9.04 -19.92
N LYS A 135 -10.20 -9.71 -20.28
CA LYS A 135 -10.10 -10.46 -21.55
C LYS A 135 -11.17 -11.55 -21.67
N LYS A 136 -11.42 -12.27 -20.58
CA LYS A 136 -12.46 -13.32 -20.54
C LYS A 136 -13.86 -12.73 -20.75
N GLU A 137 -14.17 -11.62 -20.10
CA GLU A 137 -15.46 -10.93 -20.25
C GLU A 137 -15.67 -10.39 -21.67
N ILE A 138 -14.64 -9.78 -22.25
CA ILE A 138 -14.68 -9.31 -23.64
C ILE A 138 -14.88 -10.49 -24.59
N GLY A 139 -14.23 -11.61 -24.37
CA GLY A 139 -14.41 -12.84 -25.16
C GLY A 139 -15.85 -13.37 -25.09
N ILE A 140 -16.44 -13.37 -23.89
CA ILE A 140 -17.83 -13.79 -23.68
C ILE A 140 -18.81 -12.83 -24.40
N ARG A 141 -18.60 -11.51 -24.27
CA ARG A 141 -19.44 -10.51 -24.96
C ARG A 141 -19.34 -10.63 -26.46
N LYS A 142 -18.15 -10.82 -27.01
CA LYS A 142 -17.94 -11.02 -28.47
C LYS A 142 -18.63 -12.26 -28.98
N ASN A 143 -18.58 -13.37 -28.24
CA ASN A 143 -19.31 -14.60 -28.60
C ASN A 143 -20.83 -14.41 -28.54
N LYS A 144 -21.32 -13.70 -27.49
CA LYS A 144 -22.76 -13.41 -27.37
C LYS A 144 -23.27 -12.56 -28.53
N MET A 145 -22.55 -11.51 -28.93
CA MET A 145 -22.89 -10.68 -30.08
C MET A 145 -22.86 -11.48 -31.37
N ARG A 146 -21.87 -12.34 -31.58
CA ARG A 146 -21.78 -13.20 -32.75
C ARG A 146 -22.98 -14.15 -32.85
N ASN A 147 -23.39 -14.75 -31.74
CA ASN A 147 -24.56 -15.65 -31.71
C ASN A 147 -25.87 -14.92 -32.00
N VAL A 148 -26.04 -13.69 -31.50
CA VAL A 148 -27.19 -12.84 -31.83
C VAL A 148 -27.22 -12.51 -33.32
N GLN A 149 -26.06 -12.17 -33.89
CA GLN A 149 -25.95 -11.85 -35.32
C GLN A 149 -26.22 -13.08 -36.21
N VAL A 150 -25.82 -14.28 -35.79
CA VAL A 150 -26.16 -15.53 -36.48
C VAL A 150 -27.65 -15.81 -36.35
N SER A 151 -28.24 -15.67 -35.18
CA SER A 151 -29.67 -15.86 -34.95
C SER A 151 -30.51 -14.91 -35.76
N SER A 152 -30.14 -13.63 -35.85
CA SER A 152 -30.89 -12.66 -36.70
C SER A 152 -30.83 -13.01 -38.17
N LYS A 153 -29.71 -13.49 -38.69
CA LYS A 153 -29.60 -13.97 -40.07
C LYS A 153 -30.51 -15.17 -40.35
N TRP A 154 -30.64 -16.09 -39.39
CA TRP A 154 -31.56 -17.24 -39.53
C TRP A 154 -33.02 -16.80 -39.50
N ILE A 155 -33.38 -15.85 -38.65
CA ILE A 155 -34.75 -15.30 -38.58
C ILE A 155 -35.11 -14.59 -39.89
N ILE A 156 -34.22 -13.76 -40.44
CA ILE A 156 -34.43 -13.06 -41.72
C ILE A 156 -34.56 -14.06 -42.83
N ARG A 157 -33.71 -15.08 -42.89
CA ARG A 157 -33.77 -16.14 -43.91
C ARG A 157 -35.05 -16.96 -43.82
N TRP A 158 -35.52 -17.26 -42.59
CA TRP A 158 -36.77 -17.98 -42.35
C TRP A 158 -38.00 -17.17 -42.80
N LEU A 159 -38.01 -15.85 -42.46
CA LEU A 159 -39.04 -14.92 -42.93
C LEU A 159 -39.06 -14.81 -44.46
N TRP A 160 -37.89 -14.78 -45.09
CA TRP A 160 -37.77 -14.74 -46.54
C TRP A 160 -38.36 -16.00 -47.24
N VAL A 161 -38.08 -17.15 -46.69
CA VAL A 161 -38.54 -18.44 -47.22
C VAL A 161 -40.06 -18.65 -47.06
N ASN A 162 -40.63 -18.20 -45.92
CA ASN A 162 -42.03 -18.51 -45.60
C ASN A 162 -43.04 -17.41 -46.02
N TYR A 163 -42.61 -16.17 -46.12
CA TYR A 163 -43.53 -15.05 -46.36
C TYR A 163 -43.24 -14.28 -47.64
N GLY A 164 -42.20 -14.57 -48.39
CA GLY A 164 -41.91 -13.95 -49.68
C GLY A 164 -41.83 -12.43 -49.63
N ILE A 165 -41.49 -11.86 -48.49
CA ILE A 165 -41.44 -10.40 -48.31
C ILE A 165 -40.18 -9.89 -49.01
N PHE A 166 -40.40 -9.33 -50.22
CA PHE A 166 -39.42 -8.49 -50.86
C PHE A 166 -39.34 -7.15 -50.16
N VAL A 167 -38.14 -6.79 -49.69
CA VAL A 167 -37.75 -5.40 -49.44
C VAL A 167 -36.76 -5.03 -50.51
#